data_0aa5d14f0e691d39255c980182a16f33
#
_entry.id   0aa5d14f0e691d39255c980182a16f33
#
_cell.length_a   1.000
_cell.length_b   1.000
_cell.length_c   1.000
_cell.angle_alpha   90.00
_cell.angle_beta   90.00
_cell.angle_gamma   90.00
#
_symmetry.space_group_name_H-M   'P 1'
#
loop_
_entity.id
_entity.type
_entity.pdbx_description
1 polymer ?
#
loop_
_entity_poly.entity_id
_entity_poly.type
_entity_poly.pdbx_seq_one_letter_code
_entity_poly.pdbx_strand_id
1 'polypeptide(L)'
;QAQVQDHSVTDLSGAIELLGQVDAMEAHLLAHPLDAIAWLPGQLAWLSDSGPRPKVFRSGVRQGKSLAAVAEVHWRCLGVHPFNPSIPSGRPVRCAFITTDKQAQGVQIMRLFWEMVSKSDLVDGVEFTERTGFRGHVPVVVYKNGSTVTWYSNNAGPKALQGSEYDYIQVDEPCSQELFEEARNRVRNTGGQVGITLTPLHLPVPWLQEYAERGIVTDHHNPLTV
;
A
#
# COMPACT_ATOMS: atom_id res chain seq x y z
N GLN A 1 32.27 -20.34 -56.45
CA GLN A 1 32.20 -19.22 -55.53
C GLN A 1 31.00 -19.41 -54.64
N ALA A 2 31.24 -19.86 -53.41
CA ALA A 2 30.18 -19.97 -52.37
C ALA A 2 29.98 -18.58 -51.73
N GLN A 3 28.77 -18.07 -51.78
CA GLN A 3 28.37 -16.90 -51.00
C GLN A 3 28.36 -17.29 -49.51
N VAL A 4 29.31 -16.79 -48.77
CA VAL A 4 29.26 -16.79 -47.32
C VAL A 4 28.22 -15.70 -46.94
N GLN A 5 27.03 -16.10 -46.60
CA GLN A 5 26.01 -15.18 -46.04
C GLN A 5 26.51 -14.71 -44.68
N ASP A 6 26.66 -13.40 -44.57
CA ASP A 6 27.07 -12.70 -43.35
C ASP A 6 25.93 -12.73 -42.31
N HIS A 7 25.84 -13.82 -41.56
CA HIS A 7 24.85 -13.98 -40.46
C HIS A 7 25.32 -13.32 -39.15
N SER A 8 26.52 -12.79 -39.09
CA SER A 8 27.11 -12.28 -37.84
C SER A 8 26.66 -10.89 -37.42
N VAL A 9 26.27 -10.03 -38.37
CA VAL A 9 25.92 -8.65 -38.10
C VAL A 9 24.47 -8.50 -37.60
N THR A 10 23.57 -9.36 -38.12
CA THR A 10 22.15 -9.37 -37.69
C THR A 10 21.99 -9.88 -36.25
N ASP A 11 22.85 -10.78 -35.80
CA ASP A 11 22.82 -11.34 -34.45
C ASP A 11 23.29 -10.33 -33.38
N LEU A 12 24.31 -9.54 -33.70
CA LEU A 12 24.81 -8.48 -32.81
C LEU A 12 23.82 -7.34 -32.61
N SER A 13 23.10 -6.94 -33.66
CA SER A 13 22.08 -5.88 -33.53
C SER A 13 20.91 -6.31 -32.65
N GLY A 14 20.44 -7.55 -32.80
CA GLY A 14 19.41 -8.12 -31.93
C GLY A 14 19.85 -8.26 -30.48
N ALA A 15 21.13 -8.64 -30.24
CA ALA A 15 21.69 -8.72 -28.91
C ALA A 15 21.79 -7.33 -28.21
N ILE A 16 22.19 -6.30 -28.94
CA ILE A 16 22.25 -4.91 -28.43
C ILE A 16 20.85 -4.41 -28.09
N GLU A 17 19.86 -4.69 -28.92
CA GLU A 17 18.46 -4.31 -28.66
C GLU A 17 17.92 -5.00 -27.40
N LEU A 18 18.16 -6.31 -27.22
CA LEU A 18 17.80 -7.06 -26.04
C LEU A 18 18.45 -6.52 -24.76
N LEU A 19 19.74 -6.19 -24.82
CA LEU A 19 20.45 -5.57 -23.69
C LEU A 19 19.81 -4.23 -23.33
N GLY A 20 19.50 -3.38 -24.32
CA GLY A 20 18.81 -2.12 -24.07
C GLY A 20 17.42 -2.29 -23.44
N GLN A 21 16.68 -3.35 -23.79
CA GLN A 21 15.40 -3.69 -23.18
C GLN A 21 15.57 -4.17 -21.72
N VAL A 22 16.59 -4.96 -21.45
CA VAL A 22 16.91 -5.41 -20.08
C VAL A 22 17.29 -4.22 -19.20
N ASP A 23 18.18 -3.35 -19.67
CA ASP A 23 18.60 -2.15 -18.93
C ASP A 23 17.40 -1.23 -18.65
N ALA A 24 16.51 -1.04 -19.61
CA ALA A 24 15.28 -0.26 -19.44
C ALA A 24 14.32 -0.90 -18.43
N MET A 25 14.17 -2.23 -18.45
CA MET A 25 13.36 -2.97 -17.49
C MET A 25 13.95 -2.85 -16.08
N GLU A 26 15.26 -3.03 -15.92
CA GLU A 26 15.92 -2.89 -14.64
C GLU A 26 15.75 -1.48 -14.08
N ALA A 27 15.97 -0.44 -14.90
CA ALA A 27 15.74 0.94 -14.50
C ALA A 27 14.29 1.20 -14.08
N HIS A 28 13.30 0.62 -14.80
CA HIS A 28 11.90 0.71 -14.44
C HIS A 28 11.62 0.06 -13.07
N LEU A 29 12.07 -1.18 -12.84
CA LEU A 29 11.85 -1.89 -11.58
C LEU A 29 12.54 -1.22 -10.39
N LEU A 30 13.71 -0.60 -10.60
CA LEU A 30 14.36 0.22 -9.57
C LEU A 30 13.56 1.48 -9.23
N ALA A 31 12.92 2.10 -10.23
CA ALA A 31 12.07 3.27 -10.03
C ALA A 31 10.70 2.92 -9.45
N HIS A 32 10.17 1.74 -9.75
CA HIS A 32 8.86 1.25 -9.36
C HIS A 32 8.94 -0.15 -8.70
N PRO A 33 9.49 -0.25 -7.49
CA PRO A 33 9.79 -1.54 -6.85
C PRO A 33 8.56 -2.45 -6.66
N LEU A 34 7.35 -1.89 -6.53
CA LEU A 34 6.12 -2.65 -6.39
C LEU A 34 5.77 -3.48 -7.62
N ASP A 35 6.26 -3.10 -8.81
CA ASP A 35 6.03 -3.83 -10.06
C ASP A 35 6.83 -5.13 -10.13
N ALA A 36 7.88 -5.25 -9.31
CA ALA A 36 8.69 -6.48 -9.19
C ALA A 36 8.11 -7.50 -8.18
N ILE A 37 7.03 -7.17 -7.47
CA ILE A 37 6.52 -8.02 -6.40
C ILE A 37 5.66 -9.16 -6.92
N ALA A 38 6.04 -10.40 -6.57
CA ALA A 38 5.20 -11.57 -6.74
C ALA A 38 4.25 -11.69 -5.54
N TRP A 39 2.99 -11.32 -5.74
CA TRP A 39 1.98 -11.29 -4.69
C TRP A 39 1.48 -12.69 -4.33
N LEU A 40 1.35 -12.97 -3.05
CA LEU A 40 0.76 -14.22 -2.55
C LEU A 40 -0.77 -14.22 -2.79
N PRO A 41 -1.41 -15.42 -2.93
CA PRO A 41 -2.84 -15.51 -3.21
C PRO A 41 -3.73 -14.72 -2.25
N GLY A 42 -3.45 -14.76 -0.94
CA GLY A 42 -4.21 -13.98 0.06
C GLY A 42 -4.01 -12.48 -0.06
N GLN A 43 -2.80 -12.01 -0.43
CA GLN A 43 -2.55 -10.61 -0.73
C GLN A 43 -3.34 -10.17 -1.97
N LEU A 44 -3.31 -10.98 -3.04
CA LEU A 44 -4.08 -10.71 -4.27
C LEU A 44 -5.58 -10.64 -3.99
N ALA A 45 -6.13 -11.58 -3.23
CA ALA A 45 -7.54 -11.58 -2.85
C ALA A 45 -7.91 -10.30 -2.10
N TRP A 46 -7.07 -9.87 -1.15
CA TRP A 46 -7.30 -8.64 -0.39
C TRP A 46 -7.13 -7.37 -1.25
N LEU A 47 -6.09 -7.31 -2.09
CA LEU A 47 -5.83 -6.17 -2.99
C LEU A 47 -6.93 -6.01 -4.05
N SER A 48 -7.51 -7.12 -4.51
CA SER A 48 -8.59 -7.13 -5.51
C SER A 48 -9.97 -6.82 -4.94
N ASP A 49 -10.11 -6.79 -3.61
CA ASP A 49 -11.41 -6.51 -2.97
C ASP A 49 -11.79 -5.03 -3.16
N SER A 50 -12.76 -4.81 -4.04
CA SER A 50 -13.35 -3.50 -4.37
C SER A 50 -14.69 -3.26 -3.68
N GLY A 51 -15.10 -4.16 -2.78
CA GLY A 51 -16.38 -4.05 -2.06
C GLY A 51 -16.46 -2.79 -1.20
N PRO A 52 -17.66 -2.33 -0.86
CA PRO A 52 -17.85 -1.14 -0.04
C PRO A 52 -17.58 -1.37 1.45
N ARG A 53 -17.35 -2.61 1.84
CA ARG A 53 -17.08 -2.97 3.23
C ARG A 53 -15.61 -2.75 3.57
N PRO A 54 -15.28 -2.48 4.84
CA PRO A 54 -13.90 -2.57 5.30
C PRO A 54 -13.33 -3.95 5.02
N LYS A 55 -12.08 -4.02 4.58
CA LYS A 55 -11.40 -5.28 4.25
C LYS A 55 -10.29 -5.57 5.26
N VAL A 56 -10.24 -6.81 5.72
CA VAL A 56 -9.27 -7.29 6.70
C VAL A 56 -8.34 -8.29 6.03
N PHE A 57 -7.04 -8.17 6.27
CA PHE A 57 -6.05 -9.15 5.84
C PHE A 57 -5.33 -9.75 7.04
N ARG A 58 -5.64 -11.02 7.31
CA ARG A 58 -5.01 -11.81 8.38
C ARG A 58 -3.93 -12.68 7.81
N SER A 59 -2.73 -12.57 8.34
CA SER A 59 -1.62 -13.37 7.85
C SER A 59 -0.53 -13.49 8.92
N GLY A 60 0.29 -14.52 8.83
CA GLY A 60 1.41 -14.75 9.74
C GLY A 60 2.45 -13.63 9.70
N VAL A 61 3.38 -13.69 10.64
CA VAL A 61 4.54 -12.79 10.67
C VAL A 61 5.36 -12.95 9.36
N ARG A 62 5.90 -11.85 8.82
CA ARG A 62 6.74 -11.82 7.60
C ARG A 62 6.04 -12.31 6.32
N GLN A 63 4.74 -12.34 6.27
CA GLN A 63 3.98 -12.69 5.05
C GLN A 63 3.55 -11.47 4.22
N GLY A 64 4.25 -10.35 4.33
CA GLY A 64 4.09 -9.19 3.45
C GLY A 64 2.81 -8.37 3.67
N LYS A 65 2.16 -8.43 4.83
CA LYS A 65 0.97 -7.62 5.15
C LYS A 65 1.19 -6.12 4.95
N SER A 66 2.24 -5.60 5.59
CA SER A 66 2.57 -4.18 5.51
C SER A 66 2.98 -3.77 4.10
N LEU A 67 3.61 -4.67 3.34
CA LEU A 67 3.93 -4.43 1.92
C LEU A 67 2.65 -4.29 1.09
N ALA A 68 1.67 -5.18 1.28
CA ALA A 68 0.38 -5.09 0.61
C ALA A 68 -0.37 -3.81 1.01
N ALA A 69 -0.30 -3.41 2.29
CA ALA A 69 -0.88 -2.15 2.79
C ALA A 69 -0.24 -0.91 2.13
N VAL A 70 1.08 -0.89 2.00
CA VAL A 70 1.81 0.19 1.32
C VAL A 70 1.43 0.25 -0.16
N ALA A 71 1.40 -0.89 -0.85
CA ALA A 71 1.01 -0.97 -2.25
C ALA A 71 -0.42 -0.46 -2.48
N GLU A 72 -1.38 -0.89 -1.67
CA GLU A 72 -2.78 -0.45 -1.72
C GLU A 72 -2.89 1.08 -1.64
N VAL A 73 -2.24 1.67 -0.63
CA VAL A 73 -2.26 3.13 -0.44
C VAL A 73 -1.59 3.86 -1.60
N HIS A 74 -0.43 3.38 -2.06
CA HIS A 74 0.31 3.98 -3.17
C HIS A 74 -0.51 3.98 -4.46
N TRP A 75 -1.05 2.83 -4.86
CA TRP A 75 -1.85 2.72 -6.09
C TRP A 75 -3.12 3.55 -6.03
N ARG A 76 -3.76 3.66 -4.86
CA ARG A 76 -4.88 4.59 -4.68
C ARG A 76 -4.46 6.04 -4.87
N CYS A 77 -3.32 6.44 -4.32
CA CYS A 77 -2.78 7.79 -4.51
C CYS A 77 -2.44 8.09 -5.97
N LEU A 78 -1.97 7.10 -6.72
CA LEU A 78 -1.74 7.25 -8.16
C LEU A 78 -3.03 7.29 -8.97
N GLY A 79 -4.12 6.73 -8.45
CA GLY A 79 -5.37 6.51 -9.19
C GLY A 79 -5.26 5.39 -10.23
N VAL A 80 -4.26 4.52 -10.08
CA VAL A 80 -4.02 3.34 -10.94
C VAL A 80 -3.78 2.15 -10.04
N HIS A 81 -4.75 1.26 -9.96
CA HIS A 81 -4.64 0.08 -9.10
C HIS A 81 -4.68 -1.21 -9.97
N PRO A 82 -3.59 -1.99 -10.03
CA PRO A 82 -3.47 -3.10 -10.98
C PRO A 82 -4.50 -4.23 -10.76
N PHE A 83 -5.01 -4.36 -9.53
CA PHE A 83 -5.96 -5.43 -9.17
C PHE A 83 -7.37 -4.92 -8.86
N ASN A 84 -7.58 -3.60 -8.89
CA ASN A 84 -8.88 -3.00 -8.57
C ASN A 84 -9.22 -1.86 -9.54
N PRO A 85 -9.79 -2.18 -10.71
CA PRO A 85 -10.09 -1.18 -11.74
C PRO A 85 -11.23 -0.22 -11.34
N SER A 86 -11.95 -0.48 -10.24
CA SER A 86 -12.99 0.42 -9.75
C SER A 86 -12.44 1.63 -8.99
N ILE A 87 -11.13 1.64 -8.69
CA ILE A 87 -10.49 2.80 -8.06
C ILE A 87 -10.39 3.92 -9.08
N PRO A 88 -11.00 5.09 -8.83
CA PRO A 88 -11.06 6.18 -9.80
C PRO A 88 -9.67 6.73 -10.08
N SER A 89 -9.35 6.90 -11.37
CA SER A 89 -8.20 7.64 -11.85
C SER A 89 -8.58 9.11 -12.08
N GLY A 90 -7.60 10.00 -12.00
CA GLY A 90 -7.73 11.39 -12.48
C GLY A 90 -8.20 12.42 -11.46
N ARG A 91 -8.42 12.06 -10.19
CA ARG A 91 -8.60 13.02 -9.09
C ARG A 91 -7.64 12.76 -7.95
N PRO A 92 -7.19 13.80 -7.23
CA PRO A 92 -6.47 13.62 -5.98
C PRO A 92 -7.29 12.84 -4.95
N VAL A 93 -6.63 11.96 -4.19
CA VAL A 93 -7.24 11.22 -3.09
C VAL A 93 -6.51 11.49 -1.78
N ARG A 94 -7.23 11.38 -0.68
CA ARG A 94 -6.69 11.52 0.67
C ARG A 94 -6.67 10.16 1.32
N CYS A 95 -5.48 9.66 1.59
CA CYS A 95 -5.26 8.42 2.31
C CYS A 95 -4.69 8.68 3.70
N ALA A 96 -4.91 7.76 4.62
CA ALA A 96 -4.26 7.77 5.92
C ALA A 96 -3.73 6.38 6.29
N PHE A 97 -2.62 6.36 7.03
CA PHE A 97 -2.16 5.21 7.80
C PHE A 97 -2.41 5.43 9.28
N ILE A 98 -2.90 4.40 9.97
CA ILE A 98 -2.98 4.30 11.42
C ILE A 98 -2.07 3.14 11.84
N THR A 99 -1.02 3.43 12.61
CA THR A 99 -0.06 2.44 13.09
C THR A 99 -0.12 2.36 14.61
N THR A 100 0.31 1.24 15.22
CA THR A 100 0.19 1.05 16.68
C THR A 100 0.90 2.13 17.48
N ASP A 101 2.10 2.52 17.07
CA ASP A 101 2.83 3.63 17.66
C ASP A 101 3.56 4.44 16.58
N LYS A 102 3.96 5.67 16.93
CA LYS A 102 4.64 6.54 15.98
C LYS A 102 6.14 6.23 15.86
N GLN A 103 6.77 5.73 16.92
CA GLN A 103 8.24 5.69 17.02
C GLN A 103 8.84 4.37 16.51
N ALA A 104 8.26 3.23 16.85
CA ALA A 104 8.80 1.95 16.43
C ALA A 104 8.15 1.47 15.12
N GLN A 105 6.86 1.18 15.16
CA GLN A 105 6.17 0.58 14.03
C GLN A 105 5.80 1.60 12.95
N GLY A 106 5.41 2.81 13.35
CA GLY A 106 5.10 3.88 12.40
C GLY A 106 6.29 4.24 11.52
N VAL A 107 7.49 4.36 12.10
CA VAL A 107 8.71 4.65 11.33
C VAL A 107 9.08 3.49 10.39
N GLN A 108 8.84 2.23 10.81
CA GLN A 108 9.09 1.07 9.94
C GLN A 108 8.16 1.05 8.72
N ILE A 109 6.87 1.36 8.90
CA ILE A 109 5.92 1.45 7.79
C ILE A 109 6.26 2.64 6.88
N MET A 110 6.63 3.80 7.45
CA MET A 110 7.10 4.94 6.67
C MET A 110 8.36 4.63 5.88
N ARG A 111 9.31 3.84 6.45
CA ARG A 111 10.49 3.35 5.73
C ARG A 111 10.09 2.47 4.57
N LEU A 112 9.27 1.45 4.80
CA LEU A 112 8.79 0.55 3.76
C LEU A 112 8.09 1.34 2.65
N PHE A 113 7.24 2.31 3.01
CA PHE A 113 6.61 3.20 2.05
C PHE A 113 7.67 3.97 1.24
N TRP A 114 8.65 4.56 1.90
CA TRP A 114 9.73 5.29 1.24
C TRP A 114 10.56 4.42 0.28
N GLU A 115 10.84 3.18 0.64
CA GLU A 115 11.57 2.22 -0.19
C GLU A 115 10.77 1.76 -1.42
N MET A 116 9.46 1.57 -1.26
CA MET A 116 8.61 0.96 -2.27
C MET A 116 7.94 1.95 -3.23
N VAL A 117 7.85 3.23 -2.86
CA VAL A 117 7.18 4.26 -3.66
C VAL A 117 8.19 4.98 -4.55
N SER A 118 7.82 5.16 -5.83
CA SER A 118 8.63 5.97 -6.74
C SER A 118 8.73 7.41 -6.28
N LYS A 119 9.97 7.91 -6.14
CA LYS A 119 10.22 9.31 -5.73
C LYS A 119 9.76 10.30 -6.80
N SER A 120 9.70 9.84 -8.06
CA SER A 120 9.21 10.65 -9.18
C SER A 120 7.72 11.00 -9.06
N ASP A 121 6.95 10.24 -8.28
CA ASP A 121 5.52 10.47 -8.05
C ASP A 121 5.25 11.49 -6.95
N LEU A 122 6.26 11.77 -6.12
CA LEU A 122 6.14 12.68 -4.99
C LEU A 122 6.52 14.11 -5.36
N VAL A 123 5.96 15.09 -4.64
CA VAL A 123 6.40 16.49 -4.78
C VAL A 123 7.84 16.65 -4.26
N ASP A 124 8.54 17.64 -4.80
CA ASP A 124 9.90 17.95 -4.34
C ASP A 124 9.88 18.36 -2.86
N GLY A 125 10.92 17.97 -2.13
CA GLY A 125 11.07 18.30 -0.71
C GLY A 125 10.40 17.33 0.27
N VAL A 126 9.82 16.21 -0.21
CA VAL A 126 9.46 15.10 0.70
C VAL A 126 10.75 14.47 1.21
N GLU A 127 10.96 14.55 2.52
CA GLU A 127 12.14 14.04 3.19
C GLU A 127 11.77 12.90 4.15
N PHE A 128 12.54 11.82 4.09
CA PHE A 128 12.47 10.71 5.03
C PHE A 128 13.77 10.59 5.81
N THR A 129 13.67 10.31 7.10
CA THR A 129 14.82 9.99 7.95
C THR A 129 14.62 8.65 8.64
N GLU A 130 15.69 7.86 8.74
CA GLU A 130 15.68 6.55 9.38
C GLU A 130 15.24 6.57 10.85
N ARG A 131 15.45 7.67 11.51
CA ARG A 131 15.17 7.82 12.94
C ARG A 131 13.74 8.25 13.24
N THR A 132 13.17 9.12 12.44
CA THR A 132 11.88 9.78 12.75
C THR A 132 10.81 9.61 11.69
N GLY A 133 11.13 8.95 10.56
CA GLY A 133 10.23 8.84 9.43
C GLY A 133 10.10 10.14 8.64
N PHE A 134 8.92 10.38 8.10
CA PHE A 134 8.59 11.64 7.44
C PHE A 134 8.44 12.79 8.44
N ARG A 135 8.77 14.00 7.98
CA ARG A 135 8.80 15.19 8.80
C ARG A 135 7.39 15.60 9.29
N GLY A 136 7.32 16.10 10.51
CA GLY A 136 6.12 16.71 11.09
C GLY A 136 5.54 15.96 12.29
N HIS A 137 4.70 16.67 13.06
CA HIS A 137 3.99 16.07 14.19
C HIS A 137 2.95 15.05 13.72
N VAL A 138 2.19 15.41 12.69
CA VAL A 138 1.37 14.52 11.88
C VAL A 138 1.99 14.51 10.48
N PRO A 139 2.79 13.49 10.16
CA PRO A 139 3.48 13.44 8.86
C PRO A 139 2.49 13.36 7.71
N VAL A 140 2.78 14.10 6.64
CA VAL A 140 2.00 14.07 5.39
C VAL A 140 2.96 13.95 4.23
N VAL A 141 2.72 12.97 3.36
CA VAL A 141 3.39 12.86 2.06
C VAL A 141 2.43 13.31 0.98
N VAL A 142 2.91 14.13 0.07
CA VAL A 142 2.13 14.72 -1.03
C VAL A 142 2.65 14.19 -2.35
N TYR A 143 1.73 13.73 -3.19
CA TYR A 143 1.99 13.29 -4.56
C TYR A 143 1.87 14.45 -5.55
N LYS A 144 2.56 14.37 -6.68
CA LYS A 144 2.48 15.38 -7.75
C LYS A 144 1.08 15.59 -8.30
N ASN A 145 0.22 14.56 -8.27
CA ASN A 145 -1.18 14.68 -8.66
C ASN A 145 -2.10 15.31 -7.60
N GLY A 146 -1.52 15.74 -6.46
CA GLY A 146 -2.24 16.35 -5.34
C GLY A 146 -2.80 15.35 -4.32
N SER A 147 -2.64 14.04 -4.52
CA SER A 147 -3.01 13.03 -3.52
C SER A 147 -2.12 13.13 -2.28
N THR A 148 -2.64 12.72 -1.13
CA THR A 148 -1.91 12.81 0.14
C THR A 148 -2.00 11.53 0.95
N VAL A 149 -0.96 11.25 1.71
CA VAL A 149 -0.95 10.20 2.74
C VAL A 149 -0.58 10.81 4.08
N THR A 150 -1.46 10.68 5.06
CA THR A 150 -1.28 11.20 6.42
C THR A 150 -1.03 10.04 7.39
N TRP A 151 -0.09 10.17 8.31
CA TRP A 151 0.23 9.15 9.31
C TRP A 151 -0.28 9.50 10.70
N TYR A 152 -1.03 8.57 11.29
CA TYR A 152 -1.53 8.65 12.66
C TYR A 152 -1.00 7.51 13.50
N SER A 153 -0.85 7.76 14.80
CA SER A 153 -0.66 6.73 15.79
C SER A 153 -1.99 6.28 16.36
N ASN A 154 -2.14 5.00 16.62
CA ASN A 154 -3.28 4.43 17.34
C ASN A 154 -3.49 5.12 18.71
N ASN A 155 -2.38 5.52 19.36
CA ASN A 155 -2.41 6.24 20.63
C ASN A 155 -2.99 7.66 20.55
N ALA A 156 -3.11 8.23 19.34
CA ALA A 156 -3.74 9.54 19.17
C ALA A 156 -5.29 9.47 19.33
N GLY A 157 -5.84 8.28 19.25
CA GLY A 157 -7.26 8.00 19.42
C GLY A 157 -8.17 8.59 18.34
N PRO A 158 -9.50 8.39 18.48
CA PRO A 158 -10.48 8.79 17.46
C PRO A 158 -10.45 10.28 17.13
N LYS A 159 -10.17 11.13 18.13
CA LYS A 159 -10.15 12.59 17.96
C LYS A 159 -9.15 13.06 16.90
N ALA A 160 -8.07 12.32 16.68
CA ALA A 160 -7.05 12.67 15.70
C ALA A 160 -7.57 12.65 14.25
N LEU A 161 -8.62 11.87 13.97
CA LEU A 161 -9.24 11.78 12.65
C LEU A 161 -10.37 12.80 12.45
N GLN A 162 -10.86 13.43 13.53
CA GLN A 162 -12.01 14.34 13.47
C GLN A 162 -11.69 15.58 12.62
N GLY A 163 -12.68 16.01 11.84
CA GLY A 163 -12.56 17.17 10.95
C GLY A 163 -11.89 16.87 9.60
N SER A 164 -11.43 15.64 9.38
CA SER A 164 -10.87 15.21 8.10
C SER A 164 -11.78 14.20 7.40
N GLU A 165 -11.68 14.10 6.08
CA GLU A 165 -12.32 13.07 5.27
C GLU A 165 -11.25 12.39 4.44
N TYR A 166 -11.39 11.07 4.26
CA TYR A 166 -10.44 10.24 3.54
C TYR A 166 -11.13 9.39 2.49
N ASP A 167 -10.41 9.11 1.41
CA ASP A 167 -10.82 8.13 0.40
C ASP A 167 -10.41 6.71 0.80
N TYR A 168 -9.35 6.60 1.61
CA TYR A 168 -8.91 5.32 2.15
C TYR A 168 -8.15 5.50 3.47
N ILE A 169 -8.44 4.62 4.42
CA ILE A 169 -7.68 4.54 5.68
C ILE A 169 -7.14 3.12 5.84
N GLN A 170 -5.83 3.01 5.96
CA GLN A 170 -5.13 1.76 6.27
C GLN A 170 -4.81 1.71 7.76
N VAL A 171 -5.28 0.68 8.43
CA VAL A 171 -4.92 0.36 9.82
C VAL A 171 -3.92 -0.80 9.79
N ASP A 172 -2.70 -0.57 10.25
CA ASP A 172 -1.66 -1.60 10.38
C ASP A 172 -1.59 -2.05 11.84
N GLU A 173 -1.96 -3.29 12.07
CA GLU A 173 -2.27 -3.94 13.34
C GLU A 173 -3.54 -3.37 14.03
N PRO A 174 -4.20 -4.17 14.89
CA PRO A 174 -5.51 -3.82 15.44
C PRO A 174 -5.52 -2.51 16.23
N CYS A 175 -6.55 -1.73 16.05
CA CYS A 175 -6.87 -0.55 16.85
C CYS A 175 -8.07 -0.80 17.79
N SER A 176 -8.44 0.18 18.58
CA SER A 176 -9.68 0.12 19.35
C SER A 176 -10.90 0.16 18.42
N GLN A 177 -12.02 -0.40 18.88
CA GLN A 177 -13.28 -0.36 18.13
C GLN A 177 -13.72 1.06 17.85
N GLU A 178 -13.57 1.96 18.81
CA GLU A 178 -13.95 3.37 18.66
C GLU A 178 -13.15 4.08 17.56
N LEU A 179 -11.84 3.80 17.48
CA LEU A 179 -10.98 4.36 16.44
C LEU A 179 -11.34 3.79 15.06
N PHE A 180 -11.66 2.51 14.99
CA PHE A 180 -12.12 1.88 13.76
C PHE A 180 -13.45 2.46 13.27
N GLU A 181 -14.42 2.65 14.17
CA GLU A 181 -15.72 3.28 13.83
C GLU A 181 -15.52 4.72 13.36
N GLU A 182 -14.62 5.47 14.00
CA GLU A 182 -14.30 6.81 13.54
C GLU A 182 -13.65 6.77 12.14
N ALA A 183 -12.72 5.86 11.88
CA ALA A 183 -12.14 5.69 10.54
C ALA A 183 -13.22 5.38 9.48
N ARG A 184 -14.19 4.50 9.78
CA ARG A 184 -15.34 4.23 8.91
C ARG A 184 -16.18 5.47 8.64
N ASN A 185 -16.40 6.28 9.65
CA ASN A 185 -17.14 7.53 9.50
C ASN A 185 -16.39 8.52 8.59
N ARG A 186 -15.04 8.56 8.66
CA ARG A 186 -14.23 9.48 7.85
C ARG A 186 -14.14 9.12 6.37
N VAL A 187 -14.40 7.88 6.00
CA VAL A 187 -14.43 7.43 4.60
C VAL A 187 -15.85 7.39 4.02
N ARG A 188 -16.90 7.54 4.83
CA ARG A 188 -18.30 7.38 4.40
C ARG A 188 -18.69 8.38 3.32
N ASN A 189 -18.38 9.65 3.53
CA ASN A 189 -18.83 10.73 2.63
C ASN A 189 -18.14 10.68 1.27
N THR A 190 -16.94 10.12 1.21
CA THR A 190 -16.16 9.96 -0.03
C THR A 190 -16.50 8.67 -0.78
N GLY A 191 -17.31 7.79 -0.17
CA GLY A 191 -17.50 6.42 -0.66
C GLY A 191 -16.23 5.57 -0.54
N GLY A 192 -15.32 5.96 0.35
CA GLY A 192 -14.03 5.32 0.56
C GLY A 192 -14.13 4.02 1.37
N GLN A 193 -12.96 3.42 1.61
CA GLN A 193 -12.84 2.11 2.27
C GLN A 193 -11.81 2.14 3.40
N VAL A 194 -11.96 1.28 4.39
CA VAL A 194 -10.97 1.02 5.43
C VAL A 194 -10.34 -0.35 5.19
N GLY A 195 -9.00 -0.40 5.15
CA GLY A 195 -8.23 -1.63 5.15
C GLY A 195 -7.62 -1.88 6.54
N ILE A 196 -7.59 -3.13 6.97
CA ILE A 196 -6.91 -3.56 8.18
C ILE A 196 -5.96 -4.70 7.85
N THR A 197 -4.72 -4.59 8.28
CA THR A 197 -3.76 -5.70 8.27
C THR A 197 -3.48 -6.14 9.69
N LEU A 198 -3.46 -7.43 9.98
CA LEU A 198 -3.18 -7.92 11.33
C LEU A 198 -2.51 -9.28 11.37
N THR A 199 -1.75 -9.48 12.45
CA THR A 199 -1.16 -10.77 12.81
C THR A 199 -2.04 -11.46 13.85
N PRO A 200 -2.68 -12.60 13.55
CA PRO A 200 -3.67 -13.23 14.44
C PRO A 200 -3.10 -13.77 15.75
N LEU A 201 -1.77 -13.86 15.86
CA LEU A 201 -1.10 -14.49 17.01
C LEU A 201 -0.95 -13.58 18.24
N HIS A 202 -1.14 -12.27 18.11
CA HIS A 202 -0.72 -11.36 19.19
C HIS A 202 -1.83 -10.95 20.15
N LEU A 203 -3.08 -10.88 19.70
CA LEU A 203 -4.22 -10.60 20.58
C LEU A 203 -5.53 -11.01 19.89
N PRO A 204 -6.46 -11.66 20.58
CA PRO A 204 -7.82 -11.76 20.11
C PRO A 204 -8.39 -10.34 19.98
N VAL A 205 -9.00 -10.04 18.85
CA VAL A 205 -9.71 -8.79 18.62
C VAL A 205 -11.22 -9.11 18.54
N PRO A 206 -11.90 -9.26 19.71
CA PRO A 206 -13.25 -9.78 19.75
C PRO A 206 -14.24 -9.01 18.88
N TRP A 207 -14.16 -7.67 18.90
CA TRP A 207 -15.03 -6.84 18.10
C TRP A 207 -14.84 -7.05 16.58
N LEU A 208 -13.59 -7.32 16.15
CA LEU A 208 -13.31 -7.55 14.74
C LEU A 208 -13.77 -8.94 14.28
N GLN A 209 -13.69 -9.94 15.17
CA GLN A 209 -14.25 -11.26 14.91
C GLN A 209 -15.78 -11.18 14.80
N GLU A 210 -16.44 -10.52 15.74
CA GLU A 210 -17.88 -10.26 15.67
C GLU A 210 -18.28 -9.56 14.36
N TYR A 211 -17.52 -8.57 13.93
CA TYR A 211 -17.78 -7.83 12.70
C TYR A 211 -17.61 -8.70 11.44
N ALA A 212 -16.66 -9.61 11.45
CA ALA A 212 -16.50 -10.58 10.37
C ALA A 212 -17.68 -11.56 10.31
N GLU A 213 -18.09 -12.12 11.45
CA GLU A 213 -19.24 -13.04 11.57
C GLU A 213 -20.56 -12.38 11.14
N ARG A 214 -20.72 -11.09 11.43
CA ARG A 214 -21.89 -10.28 11.01
C ARG A 214 -21.80 -9.76 9.58
N GLY A 215 -20.71 -10.03 8.86
CA GLY A 215 -20.49 -9.55 7.50
C GLY A 215 -20.34 -8.03 7.39
N ILE A 216 -19.91 -7.37 8.47
CA ILE A 216 -19.63 -5.91 8.49
C ILE A 216 -18.28 -5.63 7.83
N VAL A 217 -17.33 -6.55 7.93
CA VAL A 217 -16.03 -6.53 7.27
C VAL A 217 -15.87 -7.75 6.37
N THR A 218 -15.06 -7.62 5.30
CA THR A 218 -14.63 -8.76 4.49
C THR A 218 -13.29 -9.25 5.03
N ASP A 219 -13.17 -10.56 5.27
CA ASP A 219 -11.99 -11.15 5.90
C ASP A 219 -11.21 -12.02 4.91
N HIS A 220 -9.96 -11.67 4.70
CA HIS A 220 -9.04 -12.36 3.81
C HIS A 220 -7.91 -13.00 4.61
N HIS A 221 -7.53 -14.22 4.23
CA HIS A 221 -6.47 -14.98 4.88
C HIS A 221 -5.42 -15.44 3.89
N ASN A 222 -4.15 -15.41 4.27
CA ASN A 222 -3.20 -16.33 3.68
C ASN A 222 -3.36 -17.67 4.40
N PRO A 223 -3.59 -18.78 3.66
CA PRO A 223 -3.52 -20.09 4.30
C PRO A 223 -2.15 -20.22 4.96
N LEU A 224 -2.16 -20.56 6.25
CA LEU A 224 -0.93 -20.87 6.96
C LEU A 224 -0.31 -22.05 6.21
N THR A 225 0.84 -21.85 5.60
CA THR A 225 1.71 -22.95 5.20
C THR A 225 2.19 -23.59 6.52
N VAL A 226 1.63 -24.75 6.82
CA VAL A 226 2.06 -25.62 7.90
C VAL A 226 3.44 -26.17 7.58
#